data_b5304c1beb933bcc9830a393189db611
#
_entry.id   b5304c1beb933bcc9830a393189db611
#
_cell.length_a   1.000
_cell.length_b   1.000
_cell.length_c   1.000
_cell.angle_alpha   90.00
_cell.angle_beta   90.00
_cell.angle_gamma   90.00
#
_symmetry.space_group_name_H-M   'P 1'
#
loop_
_entity.id
_entity.type
_entity.pdbx_description
1 polymer ?
#
loop_
_entity_poly.entity_id
_entity_poly.type
_entity_poly.pdbx_seq_one_letter_code
_entity_poly.pdbx_strand_id
1 'polypeptide(L)'
;MFSVKDTYRTEMAIDYTDHAIFRMRHRRISKAHVEDTIGNPDFSSIPRLGRSVVLKKYGNKFLKVIYEKSNDKITVVTVYWTERLRRR
;
A
#
# COMPACT_ATOMS: atom_id res chain seq x y z
N MET A 1 -1.21 -2.86 -28.06
CA MET A 1 -2.35 -2.85 -27.24
C MET A 1 -1.96 -2.56 -25.80
N PHE A 2 -2.63 -1.69 -25.21
CA PHE A 2 -2.29 -1.36 -23.86
C PHE A 2 -2.90 -2.36 -22.90
N SER A 3 -2.35 -2.43 -21.77
CA SER A 3 -2.74 -3.37 -20.77
C SER A 3 -4.00 -2.89 -20.05
N VAL A 4 -4.93 -3.81 -19.87
CA VAL A 4 -6.12 -3.50 -19.09
C VAL A 4 -5.72 -3.10 -17.69
N LYS A 5 -4.65 -3.70 -17.22
CA LYS A 5 -4.16 -3.43 -15.89
C LYS A 5 -3.73 -1.98 -15.73
N ASP A 6 -3.08 -1.44 -16.72
CA ASP A 6 -2.65 -0.07 -16.66
C ASP A 6 -3.84 0.88 -16.64
N THR A 7 -4.83 0.58 -17.47
CA THR A 7 -6.04 1.39 -17.51
C THR A 7 -6.74 1.35 -16.17
N TYR A 8 -6.84 0.17 -15.62
CA TYR A 8 -7.52 -0.02 -14.35
C TYR A 8 -6.83 0.79 -13.25
N ARG A 9 -5.50 0.74 -13.22
CA ARG A 9 -4.73 1.44 -12.23
C ARG A 9 -4.91 2.94 -12.34
N THR A 10 -4.97 3.43 -13.54
CA THR A 10 -5.13 4.85 -13.78
C THR A 10 -6.44 5.36 -13.26
N GLU A 11 -7.47 4.52 -13.26
CA GLU A 11 -8.78 4.93 -12.82
C GLU A 11 -8.98 4.86 -11.32
N MET A 12 -8.05 4.23 -10.61
CA MET A 12 -8.17 4.13 -9.17
C MET A 12 -7.59 5.36 -8.51
N ALA A 13 -8.40 6.04 -7.74
CA ALA A 13 -7.93 7.18 -6.98
C ALA A 13 -7.34 6.68 -5.67
N ILE A 14 -6.22 7.24 -5.28
CA ILE A 14 -5.56 6.86 -4.03
C ILE A 14 -5.46 8.10 -3.14
N ASP A 15 -6.13 8.04 -2.01
CA ASP A 15 -6.07 9.10 -1.01
C ASP A 15 -5.26 8.63 0.18
N TYR A 16 -4.80 9.57 0.95
CA TYR A 16 -3.96 9.28 2.11
C TYR A 16 -4.53 9.99 3.32
N THR A 17 -4.64 9.28 4.44
CA THR A 17 -5.05 9.92 5.67
C THR A 17 -3.93 10.83 6.16
N ASP A 18 -4.26 11.76 7.04
CA ASP A 18 -3.24 12.62 7.64
C ASP A 18 -2.19 11.79 8.35
N HIS A 19 -2.61 10.74 9.01
CA HIS A 19 -1.70 9.85 9.71
C HIS A 19 -0.74 9.19 8.72
N ALA A 20 -1.26 8.75 7.57
CA ALA A 20 -0.41 8.11 6.57
C ALA A 20 0.62 9.10 6.05
N ILE A 21 0.19 10.32 5.77
CA ILE A 21 1.11 11.33 5.27
C ILE A 21 2.18 11.65 6.31
N PHE A 22 1.78 11.76 7.56
CA PHE A 22 2.74 12.01 8.63
C PHE A 22 3.79 10.90 8.68
N ARG A 23 3.37 9.66 8.63
CA ARG A 23 4.28 8.54 8.65
C ARG A 23 5.20 8.54 7.44
N MET A 24 4.65 8.83 6.26
CA MET A 24 5.44 8.83 5.05
C MET A 24 6.57 9.87 5.15
N ARG A 25 6.27 11.03 5.67
CA ARG A 25 7.28 12.07 5.82
C ARG A 25 8.33 11.67 6.84
N HIS A 26 7.90 11.16 7.97
CA HIS A 26 8.82 10.77 9.03
C HIS A 26 9.74 9.63 8.61
N ARG A 27 9.24 8.71 7.83
CA ARG A 27 9.99 7.53 7.46
C ARG A 27 10.54 7.59 6.04
N ARG A 28 10.35 8.73 5.38
CA ARG A 28 10.85 8.92 4.03
C ARG A 28 10.32 7.87 3.07
N ILE A 29 9.04 7.68 3.12
CA ILE A 29 8.35 6.77 2.22
C ILE A 29 7.65 7.60 1.16
N SER A 30 7.96 7.35 -0.10
CA SER A 30 7.38 8.13 -1.18
C SER A 30 6.04 7.56 -1.60
N LYS A 31 5.23 8.37 -2.25
CA LYS A 31 3.96 7.90 -2.78
C LYS A 31 4.19 6.79 -3.80
N ALA A 32 5.27 6.90 -4.58
CA ALA A 32 5.59 5.87 -5.55
C ALA A 32 5.79 4.53 -4.89
N HIS A 33 6.48 4.51 -3.73
CA HIS A 33 6.67 3.27 -3.00
C HIS A 33 5.36 2.70 -2.50
N VAL A 34 4.49 3.57 -1.99
CA VAL A 34 3.20 3.12 -1.47
C VAL A 34 2.35 2.56 -2.58
N GLU A 35 2.28 3.26 -3.70
CA GLU A 35 1.46 2.82 -4.82
C GLU A 35 2.00 1.54 -5.43
N ASP A 36 3.30 1.39 -5.49
CA ASP A 36 3.90 0.16 -6.00
C ASP A 36 3.60 -1.01 -5.08
N THR A 37 3.60 -0.76 -3.77
CA THR A 37 3.29 -1.81 -2.81
C THR A 37 1.84 -2.26 -2.95
N ILE A 38 0.94 -1.32 -3.17
CA ILE A 38 -0.48 -1.67 -3.34
C ILE A 38 -0.70 -2.41 -4.64
N GLY A 39 -0.05 -1.95 -5.71
CA GLY A 39 -0.29 -2.52 -7.02
C GLY A 39 0.42 -3.83 -7.28
N ASN A 40 1.52 -4.07 -6.57
CA ASN A 40 2.32 -5.25 -6.84
C ASN A 40 2.97 -5.78 -5.58
N PRO A 41 2.16 -6.18 -4.60
CA PRO A 41 2.71 -6.63 -3.31
C PRO A 41 3.34 -8.00 -3.38
N ASP A 42 4.29 -8.24 -2.49
CA ASP A 42 4.85 -9.57 -2.34
C ASP A 42 3.96 -10.43 -1.45
N PHE A 43 3.31 -9.79 -0.48
CA PHE A 43 2.39 -10.48 0.41
C PHE A 43 1.15 -9.63 0.62
N SER A 44 0.02 -10.27 0.73
CA SER A 44 -1.20 -9.57 1.05
C SER A 44 -2.06 -10.44 1.93
N SER A 45 -2.78 -9.80 2.83
CA SER A 45 -3.65 -10.50 3.73
C SER A 45 -5.07 -10.46 3.19
N ILE A 46 -5.90 -11.33 3.73
CA ILE A 46 -7.32 -11.29 3.44
C ILE A 46 -7.90 -10.07 4.12
N PRO A 47 -8.71 -9.28 3.42
CA PRO A 47 -9.27 -8.08 4.03
C PRO A 47 -10.08 -8.39 5.27
N ARG A 48 -9.95 -7.55 6.27
CA ARG A 48 -10.70 -7.68 7.52
C ARG A 48 -11.21 -6.33 7.95
N LEU A 49 -12.48 -6.26 8.30
CA LEU A 49 -13.08 -5.02 8.75
C LEU A 49 -12.88 -3.90 7.74
N GLY A 50 -12.93 -4.24 6.45
CA GLY A 50 -12.78 -3.25 5.40
C GLY A 50 -11.36 -2.82 5.14
N ARG A 51 -10.38 -3.42 5.81
CA ARG A 51 -8.98 -3.05 5.64
C ARG A 51 -8.16 -4.16 5.06
N SER A 52 -7.25 -3.78 4.19
CA SER A 52 -6.32 -4.70 3.56
C SER A 52 -4.91 -4.37 3.98
N VAL A 53 -4.07 -5.38 4.09
CA VAL A 53 -2.68 -5.19 4.46
C VAL A 53 -1.82 -5.81 3.37
N VAL A 54 -0.89 -5.03 2.85
CA VAL A 54 0.03 -5.51 1.83
C VAL A 54 1.45 -5.19 2.25
N LEU A 55 2.38 -6.03 1.81
CA LEU A 55 3.79 -5.83 2.09
C LEU A 55 4.57 -6.03 0.81
N LYS A 56 5.63 -5.26 0.65
CA LYS A 56 6.52 -5.42 -0.46
C LYS A 56 7.95 -5.23 0.02
N LYS A 57 8.83 -6.07 -0.47
CA LYS A 57 10.22 -6.04 -0.04
C LYS A 57 11.00 -4.96 -0.78
N TYR A 58 11.74 -4.18 -0.02
CA TYR A 58 12.65 -3.17 -0.56
C TYR A 58 13.98 -3.33 0.16
N GLY A 59 14.94 -3.95 -0.52
CA GLY A 59 16.20 -4.23 0.13
C GLY A 59 16.01 -5.28 1.21
N ASN A 60 16.41 -4.98 2.43
CA ASN A 60 16.23 -5.91 3.52
C ASN A 60 15.11 -5.52 4.46
N LYS A 61 14.22 -4.65 3.98
CA LYS A 61 13.05 -4.24 4.74
C LYS A 61 11.80 -4.48 3.94
N PHE A 62 10.69 -4.50 4.61
CA PHE A 62 9.40 -4.57 3.95
C PHE A 62 8.63 -3.31 4.20
N LEU A 63 7.97 -2.81 3.19
CA LEU A 63 7.05 -1.71 3.37
C LEU A 63 5.68 -2.29 3.58
N LYS A 64 5.06 -1.95 4.70
CA LYS A 64 3.73 -2.43 5.03
C LYS A 64 2.74 -1.29 4.85
N VAL A 65 1.71 -1.54 4.08
CA VAL A 65 0.68 -0.55 3.79
C VAL A 65 -0.66 -1.12 4.21
N ILE A 66 -1.40 -0.34 4.97
CA ILE A 66 -2.76 -0.71 5.37
C ILE A 66 -3.69 0.28 4.70
N TYR A 67 -4.65 -0.23 3.94
CA TYR A 67 -5.56 0.64 3.22
C TYR A 67 -6.97 0.10 3.25
N GLU A 68 -7.92 0.99 2.93
CA GLU A 68 -9.31 0.63 2.78
C GLU A 68 -9.69 0.87 1.33
N LYS A 69 -10.53 0.00 0.80
CA LYS A 69 -10.96 0.14 -0.58
C LYS A 69 -12.46 0.27 -0.64
N SER A 70 -12.94 1.24 -1.38
CA SER A 70 -14.36 1.39 -1.62
C SER A 70 -14.55 1.72 -3.09
N ASN A 71 -15.40 0.95 -3.75
CA ASN A 71 -15.69 1.12 -5.17
C ASN A 71 -14.42 1.35 -5.98
N ASP A 72 -14.14 2.60 -6.35
CA ASP A 72 -13.00 2.90 -7.20
C ASP A 72 -11.98 3.78 -6.48
N LYS A 73 -11.95 3.71 -5.17
CA LYS A 73 -11.07 4.56 -4.40
C LYS A 73 -10.35 3.77 -3.33
N ILE A 74 -9.07 4.06 -3.15
CA ILE A 74 -8.26 3.44 -2.12
C ILE A 74 -7.83 4.54 -1.16
N THR A 75 -8.01 4.30 0.13
CA THR A 75 -7.58 5.25 1.15
C THR A 75 -6.49 4.58 1.97
N VAL A 76 -5.28 5.11 1.89
CA VAL A 76 -4.16 4.57 2.65
C VAL A 76 -4.29 5.06 4.09
N VAL A 77 -4.46 4.12 5.00
CA VAL A 77 -4.67 4.42 6.40
C VAL A 77 -3.37 4.66 7.12
N THR A 78 -2.39 3.79 6.89
CA THR A 78 -1.08 3.97 7.50
C THR A 78 -0.05 3.16 6.74
N VAL A 79 1.21 3.54 6.89
CA VAL A 79 2.33 2.85 6.27
C VAL A 79 3.47 2.81 7.27
N TYR A 80 4.31 1.78 7.18
CA TYR A 80 5.53 1.78 7.96
C TYR A 80 6.45 0.67 7.49
N TRP A 81 7.72 0.81 7.88
CA TRP A 81 8.73 -0.19 7.54
C TRP A 81 8.71 -1.28 8.58
N THR A 82 8.97 -2.51 8.13
CA THR A 82 9.18 -3.61 9.06
C THR A 82 10.37 -4.39 8.54
N GLU A 83 11.21 -4.84 9.43
CA GLU A 83 12.46 -5.44 9.01
C GLU A 83 12.30 -6.86 8.58
N ARG A 84 11.27 -7.53 9.03
CA ARG A 84 11.02 -8.87 8.59
C ARG A 84 9.62 -9.27 8.94
N LEU A 85 9.16 -10.28 8.24
CA LEU A 85 7.83 -10.78 8.52
C LEU A 85 7.85 -11.58 9.81
N ARG A 86 6.84 -11.33 10.61
CA ARG A 86 6.68 -12.13 11.79
C ARG A 86 5.95 -13.37 11.41
N ARG A 87 6.43 -14.45 11.88
CA ARG A 87 5.78 -15.68 11.63
C ARG A 87 5.49 -16.34 12.91
N ARG A 88 4.39 -16.84 13.02
CA ARG A 88 4.16 -17.52 14.24
C ARG A 88 3.03 -18.43 14.12
#